data_0b7b702739b09cbb658ba9c7f890663e
#
_entry.id   0b7b702739b09cbb658ba9c7f890663e
#
_cell.length_a   1.000
_cell.length_b   1.000
_cell.length_c   1.000
_cell.angle_alpha   90.00
_cell.angle_beta   90.00
_cell.angle_gamma   90.00
#
_symmetry.space_group_name_H-M   'P 1'
#
loop_
_entity.id
_entity.type
_entity.pdbx_description
1 polymer ?
#
loop_
_entity_poly.entity_id
_entity_poly.type
_entity_poly.pdbx_seq_one_letter_code
_entity_poly.pdbx_strand_id
1 'polypeptide(L)'
;MPNFLLVDDHSVVRAGIKLIITQHFVDTKVWEAENEKQAVDILRTSAIDVILMDLNMPDSDPIRLIYYITTNHPKTSIIVLTMNDENVYAKRFFKLGIKGFLHKSSDNKEILKAIEQALANRVYMSEGLKQVLAESFFSGASENPFDTLSDREFQVAKELLSGKSIADIAASLSINSSTVSTYKGKVFEKLKIPNNNLVELMSLARQHRII
;
A
#
# COMPACT_ATOMS: atom_id res chain seq x y z
N MET A 1 -26.48 2.51 4.25
CA MET A 1 -26.01 2.38 2.84
C MET A 1 -24.53 2.65 2.84
N PRO A 2 -23.67 1.67 2.55
CA PRO A 2 -22.24 1.92 2.53
C PRO A 2 -21.81 2.66 1.25
N ASN A 3 -20.87 3.56 1.41
CA ASN A 3 -20.29 4.37 0.35
C ASN A 3 -18.85 3.93 0.09
N PHE A 4 -18.51 3.68 -1.15
CA PHE A 4 -17.20 3.17 -1.55
C PHE A 4 -16.45 4.15 -2.43
N LEU A 5 -15.12 4.18 -2.32
CA LEU A 5 -14.22 4.85 -3.25
C LEU A 5 -13.19 3.83 -3.77
N LEU A 6 -13.13 3.70 -5.09
CA LEU A 6 -12.14 2.89 -5.79
C LEU A 6 -11.04 3.82 -6.32
N VAL A 7 -9.79 3.55 -5.94
CA VAL A 7 -8.63 4.36 -6.32
C VAL A 7 -7.62 3.46 -7.03
N ASP A 8 -7.60 3.48 -8.35
CA ASP A 8 -6.75 2.65 -9.20
C ASP A 8 -6.65 3.31 -10.58
N ASP A 9 -5.50 3.34 -11.22
CA ASP A 9 -5.34 3.89 -12.56
C ASP A 9 -5.88 2.95 -13.66
N HIS A 10 -6.08 1.66 -13.34
CA HIS A 10 -6.60 0.65 -14.27
C HIS A 10 -8.14 0.63 -14.29
N SER A 11 -8.75 1.18 -15.34
CA SER A 11 -10.22 1.25 -15.49
C SER A 11 -10.91 -0.13 -15.43
N VAL A 12 -10.29 -1.17 -15.95
CA VAL A 12 -10.84 -2.54 -15.94
C VAL A 12 -10.91 -3.10 -14.51
N VAL A 13 -9.92 -2.81 -13.68
CA VAL A 13 -9.92 -3.22 -12.27
C VAL A 13 -11.04 -2.50 -11.53
N ARG A 14 -11.16 -1.16 -11.70
CA ARG A 14 -12.25 -0.40 -11.08
C ARG A 14 -13.62 -0.93 -11.48
N ALA A 15 -13.84 -1.18 -12.79
CA ALA A 15 -15.11 -1.72 -13.29
C ALA A 15 -15.43 -3.10 -12.69
N GLY A 16 -14.45 -3.99 -12.58
CA GLY A 16 -14.60 -5.30 -11.98
C GLY A 16 -14.98 -5.23 -10.49
N ILE A 17 -14.24 -4.44 -9.71
CA ILE A 17 -14.52 -4.26 -8.27
C ILE A 17 -15.88 -3.58 -8.06
N LYS A 18 -16.22 -2.57 -8.87
CA LYS A 18 -17.52 -1.92 -8.83
C LYS A 18 -18.66 -2.91 -9.05
N LEU A 19 -18.52 -3.81 -10.02
CA LEU A 19 -19.50 -4.86 -10.29
C LEU A 19 -19.68 -5.78 -9.08
N ILE A 20 -18.59 -6.25 -8.48
CA ILE A 20 -18.60 -7.10 -7.27
C ILE A 20 -19.35 -6.40 -6.14
N ILE A 21 -19.03 -5.14 -5.89
CA ILE A 21 -19.66 -4.34 -4.81
C ILE A 21 -21.15 -4.17 -5.07
N THR A 22 -21.54 -3.72 -6.28
CA THR A 22 -22.94 -3.41 -6.59
C THR A 22 -23.85 -4.63 -6.69
N GLN A 23 -23.28 -5.81 -6.96
CA GLN A 23 -24.03 -7.08 -6.90
C GLN A 23 -24.27 -7.57 -5.48
N HIS A 24 -23.41 -7.22 -4.53
CA HIS A 24 -23.49 -7.72 -3.16
C HIS A 24 -24.15 -6.74 -2.19
N PHE A 25 -23.89 -5.45 -2.33
CA PHE A 25 -24.43 -4.42 -1.46
C PHE A 25 -25.57 -3.66 -2.13
N VAL A 26 -26.78 -3.75 -1.56
CA VAL A 26 -27.95 -3.01 -2.03
C VAL A 26 -27.83 -1.54 -1.64
N ASP A 27 -28.32 -0.63 -2.48
CA ASP A 27 -28.37 0.83 -2.23
C ASP A 27 -27.01 1.43 -1.88
N THR A 28 -25.96 1.05 -2.62
CA THR A 28 -24.61 1.53 -2.43
C THR A 28 -24.22 2.59 -3.44
N LYS A 29 -23.34 3.51 -3.07
CA LYS A 29 -22.66 4.43 -3.99
C LYS A 29 -21.21 4.04 -4.13
N VAL A 30 -20.72 4.02 -5.36
CA VAL A 30 -19.33 3.72 -5.68
C VAL A 30 -18.76 4.88 -6.48
N TRP A 31 -17.81 5.60 -5.90
CA TRP A 31 -17.00 6.61 -6.55
C TRP A 31 -15.74 5.97 -7.12
N GLU A 32 -15.20 6.58 -8.16
CA GLU A 32 -13.98 6.13 -8.82
C GLU A 32 -12.98 7.29 -8.91
N ALA A 33 -11.72 7.00 -8.66
CA ALA A 33 -10.61 7.91 -8.82
C ALA A 33 -9.45 7.19 -9.52
N GLU A 34 -8.82 7.85 -10.48
CA GLU A 34 -7.70 7.31 -11.26
C GLU A 34 -6.34 7.71 -10.66
N ASN A 35 -6.35 8.62 -9.69
CA ASN A 35 -5.15 9.15 -9.05
C ASN A 35 -5.47 9.73 -7.67
N GLU A 36 -4.40 10.05 -6.94
CA GLU A 36 -4.48 10.63 -5.60
C GLU A 36 -5.30 11.92 -5.53
N LYS A 37 -5.14 12.83 -6.53
CA LYS A 37 -5.82 14.11 -6.55
C LYS A 37 -7.34 13.93 -6.61
N GLN A 38 -7.83 13.11 -7.54
CA GLN A 38 -9.25 12.80 -7.65
C GLN A 38 -9.78 12.14 -6.37
N ALA A 39 -9.02 11.22 -5.76
CA ALA A 39 -9.40 10.59 -4.50
C ALA A 39 -9.59 11.62 -3.38
N VAL A 40 -8.66 12.56 -3.23
CA VAL A 40 -8.74 13.64 -2.24
C VAL A 40 -9.95 14.57 -2.52
N ASP A 41 -10.20 14.92 -3.77
CA ASP A 41 -11.32 15.79 -4.15
C ASP A 41 -12.68 15.13 -3.83
N ILE A 42 -12.81 13.82 -4.06
CA ILE A 42 -14.01 13.05 -3.68
C ILE A 42 -14.16 12.99 -2.16
N LEU A 43 -13.10 12.72 -1.43
CA LEU A 43 -13.11 12.64 0.03
C LEU A 43 -13.53 13.95 0.71
N ARG A 44 -13.22 15.10 0.10
CA ARG A 44 -13.64 16.42 0.60
C ARG A 44 -15.14 16.68 0.47
N THR A 45 -15.79 16.03 -0.49
CA THR A 45 -17.19 16.31 -0.86
C THR A 45 -18.15 15.19 -0.53
N SER A 46 -17.65 13.99 -0.23
CA SER A 46 -18.45 12.77 -0.03
C SER A 46 -18.01 12.02 1.21
N ALA A 47 -19.00 11.53 1.97
CA ALA A 47 -18.71 10.61 3.07
C ALA A 47 -18.46 9.22 2.49
N ILE A 48 -17.27 8.68 2.72
CA ILE A 48 -16.84 7.37 2.25
C ILE A 48 -16.63 6.44 3.46
N ASP A 49 -17.21 5.24 3.40
CA ASP A 49 -17.08 4.24 4.46
C ASP A 49 -15.86 3.34 4.23
N VAL A 50 -15.65 2.92 2.97
CA VAL A 50 -14.52 2.04 2.60
C VAL A 50 -13.86 2.55 1.33
N ILE A 51 -12.53 2.60 1.36
CA ILE A 51 -11.68 2.84 0.19
C ILE A 51 -10.98 1.54 -0.18
N LEU A 52 -11.04 1.16 -1.47
CA LEU A 52 -10.16 0.15 -2.04
C LEU A 52 -9.14 0.89 -2.92
N MET A 53 -7.86 0.76 -2.61
CA MET A 53 -6.82 1.52 -3.30
C MET A 53 -5.66 0.66 -3.78
N ASP A 54 -5.13 0.96 -4.97
CA ASP A 54 -3.86 0.44 -5.42
C ASP A 54 -2.69 1.24 -4.84
N LEU A 55 -1.56 0.55 -4.66
CA LEU A 55 -0.30 1.16 -4.23
C LEU A 55 0.60 1.64 -5.40
N ASN A 56 0.33 1.15 -6.61
CA ASN A 56 1.23 1.32 -7.76
C ASN A 56 0.64 2.25 -8.83
N MET A 57 0.07 3.36 -8.42
CA MET A 57 -0.42 4.37 -9.36
C MET A 57 0.71 5.35 -9.76
N PRO A 58 0.80 5.74 -11.05
CA PRO A 58 1.75 6.76 -11.49
C PRO A 58 1.61 8.06 -10.69
N ASP A 59 2.73 8.72 -10.43
CA ASP A 59 2.80 10.04 -9.79
C ASP A 59 2.01 10.17 -8.47
N SER A 60 1.82 9.06 -7.75
CA SER A 60 1.13 9.03 -6.47
C SER A 60 2.06 8.62 -5.32
N ASP A 61 1.72 9.08 -4.12
CA ASP A 61 2.36 8.68 -2.88
C ASP A 61 1.32 7.97 -2.00
N PRO A 62 1.20 6.63 -2.10
CA PRO A 62 0.18 5.89 -1.38
C PRO A 62 0.31 6.03 0.15
N ILE A 63 1.53 6.19 0.66
CA ILE A 63 1.74 6.38 2.11
C ILE A 63 1.18 7.74 2.53
N ARG A 64 1.44 8.79 1.76
CA ARG A 64 0.90 10.13 2.02
C ARG A 64 -0.64 10.13 1.96
N LEU A 65 -1.21 9.46 0.97
CA LEU A 65 -2.67 9.34 0.85
C LEU A 65 -3.28 8.60 2.04
N ILE A 66 -2.68 7.50 2.49
CA ILE A 66 -3.13 6.77 3.68
C ILE A 66 -3.07 7.66 4.93
N TYR A 67 -1.96 8.39 5.15
CA TYR A 67 -1.86 9.33 6.26
C TYR A 67 -2.92 10.44 6.18
N TYR A 68 -3.18 10.98 4.98
CA TYR A 68 -4.23 11.96 4.78
C TYR A 68 -5.60 11.41 5.19
N ILE A 69 -5.93 10.19 4.73
CA ILE A 69 -7.22 9.55 5.01
C ILE A 69 -7.36 9.25 6.50
N THR A 70 -6.38 8.61 7.12
CA THR A 70 -6.42 8.22 8.53
C THR A 70 -6.49 9.42 9.47
N THR A 71 -5.91 10.56 9.06
CA THR A 71 -5.91 11.80 9.86
C THR A 71 -7.21 12.59 9.68
N ASN A 72 -7.68 12.79 8.44
CA ASN A 72 -8.80 13.69 8.15
C ASN A 72 -10.14 12.94 8.02
N HIS A 73 -10.12 11.64 7.76
CA HIS A 73 -11.30 10.78 7.58
C HIS A 73 -11.19 9.51 8.46
N PRO A 74 -11.07 9.61 9.81
CA PRO A 74 -10.76 8.49 10.70
C PRO A 74 -11.86 7.41 10.75
N LYS A 75 -13.04 7.69 10.22
CA LYS A 75 -14.14 6.72 10.10
C LYS A 75 -14.06 5.90 8.81
N THR A 76 -13.25 6.32 7.84
CA THR A 76 -13.09 5.64 6.56
C THR A 76 -12.09 4.49 6.70
N SER A 77 -12.52 3.29 6.39
CA SER A 77 -11.67 2.10 6.36
C SER A 77 -10.92 2.00 5.03
N ILE A 78 -9.63 1.65 5.08
CA ILE A 78 -8.79 1.51 3.89
C ILE A 78 -8.48 0.04 3.65
N ILE A 79 -8.76 -0.45 2.44
CA ILE A 79 -8.31 -1.75 1.93
C ILE A 79 -7.33 -1.49 0.81
N VAL A 80 -6.14 -2.05 0.91
CA VAL A 80 -5.16 -2.06 -0.18
C VAL A 80 -5.46 -3.24 -1.10
N LEU A 81 -5.50 -2.99 -2.41
CA LEU A 81 -5.68 -3.99 -3.45
C LEU A 81 -4.58 -3.80 -4.49
N THR A 82 -3.55 -4.65 -4.48
CA THR A 82 -2.32 -4.43 -5.24
C THR A 82 -1.72 -5.71 -5.81
N MET A 83 -0.80 -5.60 -6.76
CA MET A 83 0.00 -6.72 -7.26
C MET A 83 1.24 -7.02 -6.39
N ASN A 84 1.49 -6.23 -5.35
CA ASN A 84 2.63 -6.45 -4.46
C ASN A 84 2.41 -7.65 -3.52
N ASP A 85 3.50 -8.34 -3.18
CA ASP A 85 3.46 -9.49 -2.26
C ASP A 85 2.99 -9.08 -0.86
N GLU A 86 1.90 -9.69 -0.41
CA GLU A 86 1.29 -9.43 0.90
C GLU A 86 2.28 -9.67 2.05
N ASN A 87 3.08 -10.72 1.98
CA ASN A 87 4.02 -11.09 3.05
C ASN A 87 5.11 -10.03 3.27
N VAL A 88 5.40 -9.25 2.25
CA VAL A 88 6.42 -8.19 2.27
C VAL A 88 5.84 -6.87 2.73
N TYR A 89 4.67 -6.52 2.22
CA TYR A 89 4.13 -5.17 2.33
C TYR A 89 3.09 -5.00 3.43
N ALA A 90 2.26 -6.03 3.69
CA ALA A 90 1.08 -5.89 4.54
C ALA A 90 1.42 -5.42 5.96
N LYS A 91 2.47 -5.98 6.60
CA LYS A 91 2.90 -5.60 7.96
C LYS A 91 3.14 -4.09 8.07
N ARG A 92 3.80 -3.49 7.07
CA ARG A 92 4.07 -2.05 7.01
C ARG A 92 2.77 -1.25 6.89
N PHE A 93 1.92 -1.63 5.96
CA PHE A 93 0.69 -0.90 5.70
C PHE A 93 -0.34 -1.03 6.83
N PHE A 94 -0.41 -2.18 7.51
CA PHE A 94 -1.23 -2.31 8.73
C PHE A 94 -0.80 -1.37 9.86
N LYS A 95 0.50 -1.08 10.00
CA LYS A 95 1.00 -0.07 10.95
C LYS A 95 0.50 1.35 10.61
N LEU A 96 0.20 1.62 9.34
CA LEU A 96 -0.39 2.89 8.89
C LEU A 96 -1.91 2.97 9.15
N GLY A 97 -2.53 1.89 9.63
CA GLY A 97 -3.94 1.88 10.02
C GLY A 97 -4.91 1.34 8.97
N ILE A 98 -4.42 0.69 7.89
CA ILE A 98 -5.32 0.04 6.92
C ILE A 98 -6.09 -1.11 7.56
N LYS A 99 -7.22 -1.47 6.98
CA LYS A 99 -8.11 -2.53 7.47
C LYS A 99 -8.04 -3.82 6.66
N GLY A 100 -7.41 -3.79 5.49
CA GLY A 100 -7.21 -4.98 4.66
C GLY A 100 -6.07 -4.79 3.67
N PHE A 101 -5.40 -5.90 3.36
CA PHE A 101 -4.42 -5.97 2.29
C PHE A 101 -4.76 -7.18 1.44
N LEU A 102 -4.97 -6.98 0.14
CA LEU A 102 -5.37 -7.99 -0.81
C LEU A 102 -4.49 -7.93 -2.05
N HIS A 103 -4.22 -9.08 -2.64
CA HIS A 103 -3.64 -9.15 -3.97
C HIS A 103 -4.73 -8.93 -5.03
N LYS A 104 -4.40 -8.24 -6.14
CA LYS A 104 -5.38 -8.00 -7.24
C LYS A 104 -5.92 -9.29 -7.90
N SER A 105 -5.27 -10.45 -7.67
CA SER A 105 -5.77 -11.76 -8.10
C SER A 105 -6.63 -12.48 -7.05
N SER A 106 -6.91 -11.86 -5.90
CA SER A 106 -7.82 -12.42 -4.91
C SER A 106 -9.20 -12.67 -5.49
N ASP A 107 -9.85 -13.74 -5.08
CA ASP A 107 -11.18 -14.07 -5.55
C ASP A 107 -12.25 -13.11 -5.01
N ASN A 108 -13.43 -13.13 -5.67
CA ASN A 108 -14.52 -12.22 -5.29
C ASN A 108 -14.98 -12.42 -3.83
N LYS A 109 -14.93 -13.66 -3.32
CA LYS A 109 -15.36 -13.97 -1.93
C LYS A 109 -14.40 -13.35 -0.93
N GLU A 110 -13.11 -13.39 -1.22
CA GLU A 110 -12.07 -12.80 -0.38
C GLU A 110 -12.19 -11.27 -0.34
N ILE A 111 -12.41 -10.64 -1.50
CA ILE A 111 -12.65 -9.21 -1.61
C ILE A 111 -13.89 -8.80 -0.81
N LEU A 112 -15.00 -9.49 -0.96
CA LEU A 112 -16.23 -9.21 -0.21
C LEU A 112 -16.04 -9.38 1.29
N LYS A 113 -15.37 -10.46 1.73
CA LYS A 113 -15.06 -10.71 3.14
C LYS A 113 -14.19 -9.58 3.74
N ALA A 114 -13.22 -9.07 2.99
CA ALA A 114 -12.40 -7.95 3.43
C ALA A 114 -13.23 -6.66 3.57
N ILE A 115 -14.13 -6.39 2.62
CA ILE A 115 -15.05 -5.24 2.67
C ILE A 115 -15.97 -5.33 3.89
N GLU A 116 -16.59 -6.49 4.15
CA GLU A 116 -17.48 -6.71 5.31
C GLU A 116 -16.74 -6.50 6.64
N GLN A 117 -15.49 -6.99 6.75
CA GLN A 117 -14.66 -6.74 7.93
C GLN A 117 -14.33 -5.25 8.09
N ALA A 118 -13.98 -4.57 7.01
CA ALA A 118 -13.66 -3.15 7.00
C ALA A 118 -14.86 -2.28 7.38
N LEU A 119 -16.07 -2.60 6.88
CA LEU A 119 -17.32 -1.95 7.27
C LEU A 119 -17.64 -2.13 8.77
N ALA A 120 -17.27 -3.28 9.34
CA ALA A 120 -17.37 -3.55 10.77
C ALA A 120 -16.19 -2.97 11.59
N ASN A 121 -15.33 -2.13 10.97
CA ASN A 121 -14.10 -1.58 11.55
C ASN A 121 -13.12 -2.66 12.06
N ARG A 122 -13.17 -3.86 11.49
CA ARG A 122 -12.27 -4.98 11.81
C ARG A 122 -11.19 -5.11 10.75
N VAL A 123 -10.04 -5.67 11.14
CA VAL A 123 -8.93 -5.94 10.23
C VAL A 123 -9.18 -7.27 9.51
N TYR A 124 -9.07 -7.25 8.19
CA TYR A 124 -8.99 -8.45 7.36
C TYR A 124 -7.55 -8.80 7.07
N MET A 125 -7.20 -10.06 7.23
CA MET A 125 -5.93 -10.66 6.81
C MET A 125 -6.23 -12.00 6.14
N SER A 126 -5.51 -12.32 5.07
CA SER A 126 -5.57 -13.65 4.44
C SER A 126 -5.12 -14.73 5.43
N GLU A 127 -5.54 -15.98 5.24
CA GLU A 127 -5.07 -17.07 6.11
C GLU A 127 -3.57 -17.28 5.97
N GLY A 128 -3.00 -17.09 4.76
CA GLY A 128 -1.56 -17.16 4.53
C GLY A 128 -0.80 -16.11 5.33
N LEU A 129 -1.24 -14.84 5.33
CA LEU A 129 -0.60 -13.79 6.11
C LEU A 129 -0.69 -14.05 7.61
N LYS A 130 -1.84 -14.51 8.11
CA LYS A 130 -2.00 -14.88 9.53
C LYS A 130 -1.01 -15.94 9.95
N GLN A 131 -0.81 -16.97 9.12
CA GLN A 131 0.13 -18.04 9.38
C GLN A 131 1.57 -17.51 9.41
N VAL A 132 1.99 -16.72 8.42
CA VAL A 132 3.33 -16.10 8.36
C VAL A 132 3.59 -15.22 9.58
N LEU A 133 2.62 -14.41 9.99
CA LEU A 133 2.76 -13.56 11.18
C LEU A 133 2.85 -14.39 12.46
N ALA A 134 2.06 -15.45 12.60
CA ALA A 134 2.14 -16.36 13.73
C ALA A 134 3.49 -17.08 13.80
N GLU A 135 3.95 -17.64 12.68
CA GLU A 135 5.26 -18.29 12.58
C GLU A 135 6.41 -17.33 12.92
N SER A 136 6.36 -16.08 12.44
CA SER A 136 7.37 -15.06 12.76
C SER A 136 7.40 -14.71 14.25
N PHE A 137 6.25 -14.74 14.91
CA PHE A 137 6.14 -14.47 16.34
C PHE A 137 6.76 -15.59 17.20
N PHE A 138 6.56 -16.86 16.80
CA PHE A 138 7.04 -18.02 17.57
C PHE A 138 8.48 -18.41 17.24
N SER A 139 8.94 -18.21 16.00
CA SER A 139 10.26 -18.70 15.55
C SER A 139 11.40 -17.75 15.85
N GLY A 140 11.14 -16.50 16.26
CA GLY A 140 12.18 -15.48 16.34
C GLY A 140 12.92 -15.29 15.01
N ALA A 141 12.25 -15.65 13.89
CA ALA A 141 12.83 -15.65 12.56
C ALA A 141 13.42 -14.28 12.22
N SER A 142 14.54 -14.30 11.54
CA SER A 142 15.26 -13.13 11.03
C SER A 142 14.28 -12.13 10.44
N GLU A 143 14.13 -10.99 11.08
CA GLU A 143 13.31 -9.90 10.58
C GLU A 143 13.80 -9.53 9.16
N ASN A 144 12.87 -9.33 8.24
CA ASN A 144 13.21 -8.80 6.93
C ASN A 144 13.98 -7.48 7.13
N PRO A 145 15.25 -7.35 6.68
CA PRO A 145 16.04 -6.15 6.93
C PRO A 145 15.36 -4.87 6.42
N PHE A 146 14.50 -4.97 5.40
CA PHE A 146 13.70 -3.87 4.93
C PHE A 146 12.65 -3.38 5.94
N ASP A 147 12.28 -4.18 6.95
CA ASP A 147 11.37 -3.76 8.03
C ASP A 147 12.01 -2.70 8.95
N THR A 148 13.34 -2.58 8.96
CA THR A 148 14.07 -1.55 9.71
C THR A 148 13.99 -0.18 9.07
N LEU A 149 13.62 -0.10 7.79
CA LEU A 149 13.48 1.14 7.06
C LEU A 149 12.20 1.86 7.48
N SER A 150 12.28 3.17 7.68
CA SER A 150 11.07 4.00 7.76
C SER A 150 10.31 3.97 6.43
N ASP A 151 9.06 4.43 6.44
CA ASP A 151 8.22 4.41 5.24
C ASP A 151 8.84 5.21 4.08
N ARG A 152 9.45 6.37 4.37
CA ARG A 152 10.15 7.17 3.36
C ARG A 152 11.43 6.53 2.85
N GLU A 153 12.21 5.91 3.73
CA GLU A 153 13.39 5.14 3.33
C GLU A 153 13.00 3.95 2.45
N PHE A 154 11.92 3.25 2.79
CA PHE A 154 11.42 2.14 1.99
C PHE A 154 10.90 2.59 0.61
N GLN A 155 10.18 3.72 0.53
CA GLN A 155 9.78 4.30 -0.75
C GLN A 155 10.99 4.64 -1.61
N VAL A 156 11.99 5.32 -1.06
CA VAL A 156 13.23 5.65 -1.78
C VAL A 156 13.96 4.38 -2.22
N ALA A 157 14.03 3.34 -1.39
CA ALA A 157 14.62 2.06 -1.76
C ALA A 157 13.89 1.41 -2.96
N LYS A 158 12.54 1.38 -2.95
CA LYS A 158 11.74 0.88 -4.09
C LYS A 158 12.02 1.64 -5.38
N GLU A 159 12.02 2.95 -5.32
CA GLU A 159 12.27 3.81 -6.48
C GLU A 159 13.71 3.62 -7.04
N LEU A 160 14.70 3.44 -6.16
CA LEU A 160 16.07 3.10 -6.57
C LEU A 160 16.15 1.73 -7.25
N LEU A 161 15.41 0.73 -6.72
CA LEU A 161 15.32 -0.62 -7.28
C LEU A 161 14.62 -0.65 -8.64
N SER A 162 13.70 0.28 -8.91
CA SER A 162 13.08 0.48 -10.23
C SER A 162 13.96 1.23 -11.22
N GLY A 163 15.19 1.62 -10.83
CA GLY A 163 16.16 2.28 -11.69
C GLY A 163 15.97 3.79 -11.88
N LYS A 164 15.10 4.42 -11.07
CA LYS A 164 14.88 5.87 -11.13
C LYS A 164 16.09 6.66 -10.65
N SER A 165 16.33 7.79 -11.29
CA SER A 165 17.35 8.74 -10.84
C SER A 165 16.91 9.47 -9.57
N ILE A 166 17.87 10.07 -8.83
CA ILE A 166 17.55 10.88 -7.64
C ILE A 166 16.62 12.05 -8.00
N ALA A 167 16.74 12.62 -9.20
CA ALA A 167 15.87 13.70 -9.64
C ALA A 167 14.42 13.20 -9.87
N ASP A 168 14.25 12.03 -10.50
CA ASP A 168 12.94 11.42 -10.74
C ASP A 168 12.27 11.03 -9.43
N ILE A 169 13.05 10.46 -8.48
CA ILE A 169 12.55 10.12 -7.14
C ILE A 169 12.10 11.38 -6.39
N ALA A 170 12.89 12.45 -6.47
CA ALA A 170 12.56 13.72 -5.85
C ALA A 170 11.24 14.30 -6.39
N ALA A 171 11.05 14.22 -7.71
CA ALA A 171 9.82 14.65 -8.38
C ALA A 171 8.62 13.77 -7.95
N SER A 172 8.76 12.44 -8.02
CA SER A 172 7.66 11.50 -7.70
C SER A 172 7.21 11.60 -6.23
N LEU A 173 8.14 11.81 -5.30
CA LEU A 173 7.85 11.94 -3.87
C LEU A 173 7.57 13.38 -3.42
N SER A 174 7.66 14.38 -4.33
CA SER A 174 7.48 15.81 -4.04
C SER A 174 8.41 16.31 -2.91
N ILE A 175 9.68 15.91 -2.96
CA ILE A 175 10.75 16.32 -2.02
C ILE A 175 12.00 16.78 -2.77
N ASN A 176 12.95 17.41 -2.07
CA ASN A 176 14.21 17.86 -2.68
C ASN A 176 15.17 16.70 -2.95
N SER A 177 15.98 16.79 -4.00
CA SER A 177 17.01 15.80 -4.34
C SER A 177 18.03 15.58 -3.21
N SER A 178 18.34 16.60 -2.43
CA SER A 178 19.20 16.48 -1.23
C SER A 178 18.56 15.59 -0.16
N THR A 179 17.23 15.68 0.01
CA THR A 179 16.45 14.85 0.93
C THR A 179 16.44 13.39 0.45
N VAL A 180 16.26 13.15 -0.86
CA VAL A 180 16.38 11.80 -1.45
C VAL A 180 17.77 11.21 -1.20
N SER A 181 18.83 12.00 -1.41
CA SER A 181 20.21 11.57 -1.14
C SER A 181 20.44 11.19 0.32
N THR A 182 19.83 11.94 1.25
CA THR A 182 19.88 11.62 2.68
C THR A 182 19.17 10.30 2.98
N TYR A 183 17.97 10.08 2.44
CA TYR A 183 17.25 8.82 2.60
C TYR A 183 18.00 7.64 1.95
N LYS A 184 18.57 7.83 0.76
CA LYS A 184 19.43 6.84 0.12
C LYS A 184 20.56 6.42 1.05
N GLY A 185 21.30 7.37 1.62
CA GLY A 185 22.37 7.08 2.59
C GLY A 185 21.89 6.22 3.76
N LYS A 186 20.75 6.62 4.38
CA LYS A 186 20.14 5.86 5.50
C LYS A 186 19.67 4.46 5.09
N VAL A 187 19.16 4.27 3.86
CA VAL A 187 18.79 2.94 3.34
C VAL A 187 20.00 2.02 3.35
N PHE A 188 21.11 2.46 2.74
CA PHE A 188 22.33 1.64 2.65
C PHE A 188 22.95 1.38 4.02
N GLU A 189 22.95 2.38 4.91
CA GLU A 189 23.41 2.24 6.30
C GLU A 189 22.61 1.19 7.08
N LYS A 190 21.26 1.31 7.08
CA LYS A 190 20.37 0.40 7.80
C LYS A 190 20.41 -1.02 7.27
N LEU A 191 20.50 -1.17 5.94
CA LEU A 191 20.63 -2.47 5.29
C LEU A 191 22.07 -3.03 5.36
N LYS A 192 23.02 -2.29 5.95
CA LYS A 192 24.43 -2.68 6.10
C LYS A 192 25.12 -2.95 4.74
N ILE A 193 24.74 -2.21 3.70
CA ILE A 193 25.30 -2.33 2.36
C ILE A 193 26.44 -1.30 2.21
N PRO A 194 27.69 -1.75 2.06
CA PRO A 194 28.84 -0.85 1.93
C PRO A 194 28.83 -0.08 0.60
N ASN A 195 29.48 1.07 0.58
CA ASN A 195 29.74 1.87 -0.62
C ASN A 195 28.50 2.23 -1.44
N ASN A 196 27.30 2.24 -0.84
CA ASN A 196 26.05 2.49 -1.54
C ASN A 196 25.87 1.62 -2.81
N ASN A 197 26.26 0.36 -2.73
CA ASN A 197 26.28 -0.58 -3.85
C ASN A 197 24.86 -0.99 -4.26
N LEU A 198 24.39 -0.46 -5.39
CA LEU A 198 23.04 -0.74 -5.88
C LEU A 198 22.84 -2.22 -6.27
N VAL A 199 23.90 -2.89 -6.74
CA VAL A 199 23.83 -4.33 -7.10
C VAL A 199 23.57 -5.18 -5.85
N GLU A 200 24.22 -4.87 -4.73
CA GLU A 200 23.95 -5.51 -3.45
C GLU A 200 22.53 -5.24 -2.96
N LEU A 201 22.04 -3.99 -3.10
CA LEU A 201 20.66 -3.65 -2.77
C LEU A 201 19.67 -4.48 -3.60
N MET A 202 19.91 -4.62 -4.91
CA MET A 202 19.09 -5.45 -5.79
C MET A 202 19.13 -6.94 -5.40
N SER A 203 20.31 -7.46 -5.06
CA SER A 203 20.46 -8.85 -4.60
C SER A 203 19.68 -9.10 -3.30
N LEU A 204 19.82 -8.23 -2.31
CA LEU A 204 19.11 -8.31 -1.05
C LEU A 204 17.59 -8.18 -1.26
N ALA A 205 17.16 -7.28 -2.15
CA ALA A 205 15.75 -7.08 -2.46
C ALA A 205 15.12 -8.33 -3.10
N ARG A 206 15.81 -9.00 -4.01
CA ARG A 206 15.36 -10.30 -4.58
C ARG A 206 15.27 -11.39 -3.54
N GLN A 207 16.28 -11.51 -2.67
CA GLN A 207 16.29 -12.50 -1.59
C GLN A 207 15.06 -12.35 -0.67
N HIS A 208 14.64 -11.13 -0.42
CA HIS A 208 13.49 -10.81 0.44
C HIS A 208 12.19 -10.52 -0.32
N ARG A 209 12.13 -10.83 -1.63
CA ARG A 209 10.93 -10.66 -2.51
C ARG A 209 10.39 -9.23 -2.55
N ILE A 210 11.26 -8.23 -2.40
CA ILE A 210 10.88 -6.82 -2.56
C ILE A 210 10.66 -6.48 -4.05
N ILE A 211 11.41 -7.17 -4.93
CA ILE A 211 11.31 -7.10 -6.40
C ILE A 211 11.37 -8.49 -7.00
#